data_cecd545244fc4229df08d5346af3120a
#
_entry.id   cecd545244fc4229df08d5346af3120a
#
_cell.length_a   1.000
_cell.length_b   1.000
_cell.length_c   1.000
_cell.angle_alpha   90.00
_cell.angle_beta   90.00
_cell.angle_gamma   90.00
#
_symmetry.space_group_name_H-M   'P 1'
#
loop_
_entity.id
_entity.type
_entity.pdbx_description
1 polymer ?
#
loop_
_entity_poly.entity_id
_entity_poly.type
_entity_poly.pdbx_seq_one_letter_code
_entity_poly.pdbx_strand_id
1 'polypeptide(L)'
;MRGPGLFTAHVPGTSVVHRMPLWLKLVGVLAVGATPWVARSVWPLALVTVALAGVVVAARLPVRRLARSMRGLLPVLVMLLAFQWWSRDLAYAVRVVLGIVNAFVAAGILTATTPVTDLLDGAVRAARPLRRVVDPEVVALTLGVVVRSVPWVAGSFSGVRESARARGLDRDPRAVVVPTVVHVVAFARSTGEALAARGLTDAAEADAPGPEETGSIDPSG
;
A
#
# COMPACT_ATOMS: atom_id res chain seq x y z
N MET A 1 -2.30 -15.52 -22.53
CA MET A 1 -1.16 -15.80 -21.62
C MET A 1 -1.15 -14.71 -20.55
N ARG A 2 -1.53 -15.06 -19.30
CA ARG A 2 -1.59 -14.08 -18.18
C ARG A 2 -0.17 -13.91 -17.65
N GLY A 3 0.47 -12.81 -17.97
CA GLY A 3 1.76 -12.42 -17.38
C GLY A 3 1.64 -12.27 -15.86
N PRO A 4 2.72 -12.50 -15.07
CA PRO A 4 2.72 -12.29 -13.64
C PRO A 4 2.60 -10.79 -13.39
N GLY A 5 1.37 -10.32 -13.22
CA GLY A 5 1.11 -8.93 -12.85
C GLY A 5 1.77 -8.60 -11.52
N LEU A 6 2.32 -7.41 -11.38
CA LEU A 6 2.96 -6.87 -10.16
C LEU A 6 2.03 -6.93 -8.92
N PHE A 7 0.74 -7.19 -9.12
CA PHE A 7 -0.32 -7.27 -8.10
C PHE A 7 -0.77 -8.69 -7.75
N THR A 8 -0.09 -9.76 -8.22
CA THR A 8 -0.47 -11.15 -7.96
C THR A 8 -0.01 -11.69 -6.61
N ALA A 9 0.23 -10.84 -5.62
CA ALA A 9 0.47 -11.30 -4.25
C ALA A 9 -0.81 -11.83 -3.58
N HIS A 10 -1.99 -11.38 -4.05
CA HIS A 10 -3.28 -11.84 -3.54
C HIS A 10 -3.59 -13.26 -4.03
N VAL A 11 -3.92 -14.14 -3.09
CA VAL A 11 -4.41 -15.49 -3.35
C VAL A 11 -5.93 -15.46 -3.18
N PRO A 12 -6.72 -15.60 -4.26
CA PRO A 12 -8.17 -15.65 -4.13
C PRO A 12 -8.56 -16.85 -3.25
N GLY A 13 -9.22 -16.59 -2.14
CA GLY A 13 -9.65 -17.60 -1.18
C GLY A 13 -10.99 -17.22 -0.56
N THR A 14 -11.78 -18.24 -0.17
CA THR A 14 -13.08 -18.08 0.46
C THR A 14 -13.05 -18.27 1.98
N SER A 15 -11.85 -18.23 2.59
CA SER A 15 -11.71 -18.47 4.02
C SER A 15 -12.29 -17.32 4.87
N VAL A 16 -12.62 -17.62 6.12
CA VAL A 16 -13.15 -16.63 7.09
C VAL A 16 -12.25 -15.39 7.17
N VAL A 17 -10.93 -15.59 7.07
CA VAL A 17 -9.94 -14.51 7.10
C VAL A 17 -10.09 -13.54 5.91
N HIS A 18 -10.50 -14.04 4.73
CA HIS A 18 -10.74 -13.17 3.56
C HIS A 18 -11.98 -12.28 3.74
N ARG A 19 -13.00 -12.75 4.47
CA ARG A 19 -14.26 -12.02 4.72
C ARG A 19 -14.17 -11.00 5.86
N MET A 20 -13.11 -11.03 6.66
CA MET A 20 -12.94 -10.06 7.75
C MET A 20 -12.79 -8.64 7.20
N PRO A 21 -13.42 -7.63 7.84
CA PRO A 21 -13.28 -6.24 7.43
C PRO A 21 -11.82 -5.79 7.56
N LEU A 22 -11.37 -4.96 6.64
CA LEU A 22 -9.98 -4.50 6.53
C LEU A 22 -9.45 -3.89 7.84
N TRP A 23 -10.26 -3.07 8.52
CA TRP A 23 -9.84 -2.41 9.77
C TRP A 23 -9.47 -3.42 10.86
N LEU A 24 -10.19 -4.54 10.95
CA LEU A 24 -9.91 -5.59 11.93
C LEU A 24 -8.58 -6.31 11.63
N LYS A 25 -8.29 -6.53 10.35
CA LYS A 25 -6.99 -7.09 9.90
C LYS A 25 -5.84 -6.13 10.23
N LEU A 26 -6.03 -4.83 9.96
CA LEU A 26 -5.03 -3.80 10.26
C LEU A 26 -4.76 -3.71 11.77
N VAL A 27 -5.83 -3.66 12.58
CA VAL A 27 -5.70 -3.67 14.04
C VAL A 27 -5.00 -4.94 14.52
N GLY A 28 -5.33 -6.11 13.94
CA GLY A 28 -4.66 -7.37 14.23
C GLY A 28 -3.15 -7.32 13.94
N VAL A 29 -2.75 -6.81 12.78
CA VAL A 29 -1.32 -6.65 12.43
C VAL A 29 -0.62 -5.68 13.37
N LEU A 30 -1.25 -4.55 13.71
CA LEU A 30 -0.71 -3.58 14.66
C LEU A 30 -0.58 -4.19 16.07
N ALA A 31 -1.58 -4.92 16.54
CA ALA A 31 -1.56 -5.59 17.82
C ALA A 31 -0.42 -6.63 17.91
N VAL A 32 -0.26 -7.45 16.86
CA VAL A 32 0.86 -8.39 16.75
C VAL A 32 2.21 -7.67 16.74
N GLY A 33 2.33 -6.57 15.99
CA GLY A 33 3.55 -5.75 15.94
C GLY A 33 3.89 -5.06 17.26
N ALA A 34 2.88 -4.73 18.09
CA ALA A 34 3.06 -4.14 19.41
C ALA A 34 3.42 -5.17 20.50
N THR A 35 3.17 -6.45 20.27
CA THR A 35 3.39 -7.52 21.28
C THR A 35 4.79 -7.52 21.88
N PRO A 36 5.90 -7.35 21.11
CA PRO A 36 7.26 -7.36 21.68
C PRO A 36 7.53 -6.21 22.66
N TRP A 37 6.81 -5.10 22.53
CA TRP A 37 6.96 -3.92 23.38
C TRP A 37 6.21 -4.07 24.69
N VAL A 38 5.07 -4.75 24.66
CA VAL A 38 4.21 -4.97 25.85
C VAL A 38 4.60 -6.22 26.60
N ALA A 39 4.99 -7.27 25.89
CA ALA A 39 5.34 -8.56 26.51
C ALA A 39 6.71 -8.52 27.18
N ARG A 40 6.75 -8.72 28.48
CA ARG A 40 7.99 -8.84 29.27
C ARG A 40 8.62 -10.23 29.21
N SER A 41 7.90 -11.24 28.73
CA SER A 41 8.35 -12.64 28.63
C SER A 41 8.18 -13.19 27.21
N VAL A 42 8.81 -14.33 26.91
CA VAL A 42 8.76 -15.00 25.61
C VAL A 42 7.42 -15.70 25.37
N TRP A 43 6.72 -16.12 26.41
CA TRP A 43 5.49 -16.91 26.33
C TRP A 43 4.35 -16.26 25.53
N PRO A 44 4.01 -14.98 25.72
CA PRO A 44 2.96 -14.33 24.91
C PRO A 44 3.29 -14.31 23.42
N LEU A 45 4.58 -14.12 23.06
CA LEU A 45 5.00 -14.12 21.66
C LEU A 45 4.92 -15.53 21.07
N ALA A 46 5.27 -16.56 21.82
CA ALA A 46 5.12 -17.94 21.39
C ALA A 46 3.64 -18.29 21.14
N LEU A 47 2.73 -17.84 22.01
CA LEU A 47 1.29 -18.01 21.83
C LEU A 47 0.81 -17.32 20.54
N VAL A 48 1.25 -16.09 20.31
CA VAL A 48 0.95 -15.35 19.07
C VAL A 48 1.48 -16.08 17.84
N THR A 49 2.69 -16.67 17.91
CA THR A 49 3.25 -17.48 16.81
C THR A 49 2.35 -18.68 16.49
N VAL A 50 1.89 -19.39 17.51
CA VAL A 50 0.99 -20.55 17.34
C VAL A 50 -0.36 -20.10 16.76
N ALA A 51 -0.91 -18.99 17.24
CA ALA A 51 -2.15 -18.43 16.71
C ALA A 51 -2.01 -18.03 15.23
N LEU A 52 -0.90 -17.35 14.87
CA LEU A 52 -0.62 -16.98 13.46
C LEU A 52 -0.43 -18.21 12.58
N ALA A 53 0.26 -19.25 13.06
CA ALA A 53 0.39 -20.52 12.34
C ALA A 53 -0.99 -21.16 12.11
N GLY A 54 -1.87 -21.14 13.09
CA GLY A 54 -3.26 -21.58 12.95
C GLY A 54 -4.02 -20.78 11.90
N VAL A 55 -3.86 -19.46 11.87
CA VAL A 55 -4.47 -18.58 10.86
C VAL A 55 -3.95 -18.89 9.46
N VAL A 56 -2.64 -19.12 9.28
CA VAL A 56 -2.03 -19.48 8.00
C VAL A 56 -2.61 -20.80 7.47
N VAL A 57 -2.77 -21.79 8.34
CA VAL A 57 -3.35 -23.10 7.98
C VAL A 57 -4.85 -22.95 7.66
N ALA A 58 -5.61 -22.25 8.49
CA ALA A 58 -7.04 -22.01 8.28
C ALA A 58 -7.33 -21.19 7.02
N ALA A 59 -6.45 -20.24 6.68
CA ALA A 59 -6.53 -19.45 5.45
C ALA A 59 -6.04 -20.21 4.21
N ARG A 60 -5.52 -21.45 4.37
CA ARG A 60 -4.93 -22.27 3.31
C ARG A 60 -3.91 -21.52 2.45
N LEU A 61 -3.14 -20.64 3.10
CA LEU A 61 -2.12 -19.86 2.42
C LEU A 61 -0.96 -20.76 1.97
N PRO A 62 -0.33 -20.49 0.82
CA PRO A 62 0.80 -21.27 0.33
C PRO A 62 2.03 -21.03 1.22
N VAL A 63 2.20 -21.85 2.25
CA VAL A 63 3.31 -21.78 3.23
C VAL A 63 4.67 -21.68 2.54
N ARG A 64 4.84 -22.36 1.39
CA ARG A 64 6.07 -22.28 0.59
C ARG A 64 6.41 -20.84 0.12
N ARG A 65 5.39 -20.01 -0.18
CA ARG A 65 5.60 -18.63 -0.59
C ARG A 65 6.06 -17.77 0.60
N LEU A 66 5.39 -17.93 1.74
CA LEU A 66 5.74 -17.26 2.97
C LEU A 66 7.16 -17.66 3.44
N ALA A 67 7.48 -18.96 3.43
CA ALA A 67 8.81 -19.46 3.77
C ALA A 67 9.90 -18.96 2.81
N ARG A 68 9.59 -18.83 1.50
CA ARG A 68 10.53 -18.27 0.53
C ARG A 68 10.84 -16.80 0.80
N SER A 69 9.82 -16.00 1.15
CA SER A 69 10.01 -14.60 1.54
C SER A 69 10.81 -14.50 2.84
N MET A 70 10.61 -15.43 3.76
CA MET A 70 11.33 -15.50 5.03
C MET A 70 12.82 -15.87 4.86
N ARG A 71 13.18 -16.64 3.82
CA ARG A 71 14.58 -16.97 3.55
C ARG A 71 15.45 -15.73 3.32
N GLY A 72 14.92 -14.68 2.69
CA GLY A 72 15.62 -13.41 2.50
C GLY A 72 15.85 -12.64 3.82
N LEU A 73 14.97 -12.85 4.80
CA LEU A 73 15.06 -12.22 6.12
C LEU A 73 15.98 -13.01 7.08
N LEU A 74 16.18 -14.30 6.81
CA LEU A 74 16.91 -15.22 7.70
C LEU A 74 18.31 -14.72 8.09
N PRO A 75 19.19 -14.25 7.16
CA PRO A 75 20.52 -13.77 7.54
C PRO A 75 20.45 -12.57 8.48
N VAL A 76 19.49 -11.67 8.28
CA VAL A 76 19.28 -10.51 9.15
C VAL A 76 18.80 -10.96 10.53
N LEU A 77 17.90 -11.93 10.61
CA LEU A 77 17.41 -12.47 11.89
C LEU A 77 18.52 -13.18 12.66
N VAL A 78 19.37 -13.96 11.99
CA VAL A 78 20.51 -14.64 12.60
C VAL A 78 21.52 -13.62 13.11
N MET A 79 21.86 -12.62 12.31
CA MET A 79 22.77 -11.55 12.71
C MET A 79 22.21 -10.78 13.93
N LEU A 80 20.93 -10.46 13.90
CA LEU A 80 20.25 -9.75 14.99
C LEU A 80 20.21 -10.60 16.26
N LEU A 81 19.94 -11.90 16.14
CA LEU A 81 19.95 -12.83 17.27
C LEU A 81 21.34 -12.88 17.91
N ALA A 82 22.40 -13.02 17.10
CA ALA A 82 23.79 -13.07 17.59
C ALA A 82 24.18 -11.75 18.27
N PHE A 83 23.86 -10.61 17.66
CA PHE A 83 24.14 -9.29 18.20
C PHE A 83 23.44 -9.03 19.53
N GLN A 84 22.14 -9.36 19.60
CA GLN A 84 21.34 -9.14 20.81
C GLN A 84 21.76 -10.10 21.95
N TRP A 85 22.12 -11.34 21.61
CA TRP A 85 22.66 -12.30 22.58
C TRP A 85 23.97 -11.78 23.18
N TRP A 86 24.86 -11.25 22.32
CA TRP A 86 26.14 -10.67 22.79
C TRP A 86 25.93 -9.42 23.66
N SER A 87 24.98 -8.56 23.29
CA SER A 87 24.80 -7.24 23.91
C SER A 87 23.95 -7.25 25.17
N ARG A 88 23.07 -8.25 25.33
CA ARG A 88 22.10 -8.27 26.41
C ARG A 88 21.96 -9.65 27.03
N ASP A 89 21.01 -10.43 26.53
CA ASP A 89 20.64 -11.75 27.06
C ASP A 89 19.91 -12.55 25.97
N LEU A 90 20.06 -13.88 26.03
CA LEU A 90 19.43 -14.79 25.07
C LEU A 90 17.89 -14.68 25.06
N ALA A 91 17.28 -14.52 26.24
CA ALA A 91 15.81 -14.38 26.33
C ALA A 91 15.33 -13.10 25.65
N TYR A 92 16.08 -12.01 25.77
CA TYR A 92 15.79 -10.76 25.06
C TYR A 92 15.96 -10.91 23.55
N ALA A 93 17.07 -11.54 23.12
CA ALA A 93 17.36 -11.80 21.71
C ALA A 93 16.23 -12.62 21.03
N VAL A 94 15.81 -13.72 21.66
CA VAL A 94 14.72 -14.57 21.19
C VAL A 94 13.41 -13.79 21.12
N ARG A 95 13.11 -12.95 22.11
CA ARG A 95 11.89 -12.13 22.13
C ARG A 95 11.84 -11.17 20.96
N VAL A 96 12.93 -10.47 20.67
CA VAL A 96 13.00 -9.51 19.54
C VAL A 96 12.85 -10.22 18.22
N VAL A 97 13.59 -11.31 18.00
CA VAL A 97 13.53 -12.08 16.75
C VAL A 97 12.15 -12.68 16.55
N LEU A 98 11.54 -13.26 17.59
CA LEU A 98 10.20 -13.83 17.53
C LEU A 98 9.14 -12.75 17.23
N GLY A 99 9.31 -11.56 17.79
CA GLY A 99 8.45 -10.41 17.50
C GLY A 99 8.52 -9.98 16.02
N ILE A 100 9.72 -9.92 15.45
CA ILE A 100 9.91 -9.59 14.03
C ILE A 100 9.30 -10.68 13.14
N VAL A 101 9.51 -11.96 13.47
CA VAL A 101 8.92 -13.08 12.74
C VAL A 101 7.39 -13.00 12.77
N ASN A 102 6.79 -12.75 13.94
CA ASN A 102 5.34 -12.62 14.08
C ASN A 102 4.79 -11.44 13.27
N ALA A 103 5.44 -10.28 13.33
CA ALA A 103 5.06 -9.11 12.53
C ALA A 103 5.15 -9.39 11.02
N PHE A 104 6.21 -10.06 10.59
CA PHE A 104 6.41 -10.44 9.18
C PHE A 104 5.33 -11.43 8.69
N VAL A 105 5.01 -12.44 9.49
CA VAL A 105 3.95 -13.41 9.17
C VAL A 105 2.59 -12.72 9.13
N ALA A 106 2.28 -11.84 10.09
CA ALA A 106 1.03 -11.10 10.13
C ALA A 106 0.88 -10.18 8.90
N ALA A 107 1.93 -9.45 8.53
CA ALA A 107 1.96 -8.64 7.32
C ALA A 107 1.81 -9.49 6.04
N GLY A 108 2.45 -10.66 6.00
CA GLY A 108 2.31 -11.63 4.92
C GLY A 108 0.88 -12.15 4.76
N ILE A 109 0.20 -12.45 5.87
CA ILE A 109 -1.22 -12.84 5.86
C ILE A 109 -2.08 -11.68 5.33
N LEU A 110 -1.87 -10.45 5.79
CA LEU A 110 -2.61 -9.28 5.31
C LEU A 110 -2.45 -9.10 3.80
N THR A 111 -1.20 -9.11 3.30
CA THR A 111 -0.88 -8.95 1.88
C THR A 111 -1.46 -10.07 1.01
N ALA A 112 -1.48 -11.30 1.52
CA ALA A 112 -2.01 -12.45 0.78
C ALA A 112 -3.55 -12.50 0.78
N THR A 113 -4.21 -11.95 1.80
CA THR A 113 -5.67 -12.02 1.98
C THR A 113 -6.41 -10.75 1.57
N THR A 114 -5.69 -9.66 1.28
CA THR A 114 -6.31 -8.36 0.98
C THR A 114 -5.75 -7.82 -0.33
N PRO A 115 -6.58 -7.66 -1.38
CA PRO A 115 -6.15 -7.03 -2.61
C PRO A 115 -5.80 -5.55 -2.38
N VAL A 116 -4.90 -5.03 -3.20
CA VAL A 116 -4.44 -3.62 -3.09
C VAL A 116 -5.60 -2.63 -3.24
N THR A 117 -6.60 -2.97 -4.05
CA THR A 117 -7.82 -2.17 -4.23
C THR A 117 -8.58 -1.98 -2.91
N ASP A 118 -8.73 -3.03 -2.11
CA ASP A 118 -9.41 -2.96 -0.82
C ASP A 118 -8.61 -2.13 0.20
N LEU A 119 -7.27 -2.18 0.12
CA LEU A 119 -6.39 -1.33 0.93
C LEU A 119 -6.56 0.15 0.57
N LEU A 120 -6.63 0.46 -0.72
CA LEU A 120 -6.88 1.82 -1.21
C LEU A 120 -8.26 2.33 -0.79
N ASP A 121 -9.30 1.50 -0.96
CA ASP A 121 -10.66 1.83 -0.50
C ASP A 121 -10.73 2.03 1.01
N GLY A 122 -9.96 1.25 1.76
CA GLY A 122 -9.81 1.40 3.21
C GLY A 122 -9.13 2.71 3.59
N ALA A 123 -8.06 3.08 2.89
CA ALA A 123 -7.35 4.36 3.10
C ALA A 123 -8.27 5.55 2.81
N VAL A 124 -9.05 5.50 1.72
CA VAL A 124 -10.06 6.53 1.38
C VAL A 124 -11.11 6.65 2.48
N ARG A 125 -11.60 5.51 3.00
CA ARG A 125 -12.58 5.53 4.12
C ARG A 125 -11.96 6.09 5.40
N ALA A 126 -10.70 5.78 5.68
CA ALA A 126 -10.00 6.33 6.85
C ALA A 126 -9.72 7.84 6.72
N ALA A 127 -9.58 8.36 5.50
CA ALA A 127 -9.43 9.79 5.23
C ALA A 127 -10.76 10.58 5.33
N ARG A 128 -11.92 9.91 5.46
CA ARG A 128 -13.22 10.59 5.58
C ARG A 128 -13.32 11.62 6.70
N PRO A 129 -12.75 11.45 7.91
CA PRO A 129 -12.85 12.50 8.93
C PRO A 129 -12.12 13.81 8.55
N LEU A 130 -11.13 13.77 7.63
CA LEU A 130 -10.45 14.97 7.11
C LEU A 130 -11.39 15.86 6.26
N ARG A 131 -12.54 15.35 5.84
CA ARG A 131 -13.57 16.11 5.09
C ARG A 131 -14.13 17.32 5.86
N ARG A 132 -13.87 17.44 7.14
CA ARG A 132 -14.31 18.58 7.95
C ARG A 132 -13.50 19.86 7.72
N VAL A 133 -12.34 19.74 7.04
CA VAL A 133 -11.39 20.85 6.84
C VAL A 133 -11.39 21.34 5.38
N VAL A 134 -11.82 20.49 4.44
CA VAL A 134 -11.85 20.78 3.00
C VAL A 134 -13.25 20.45 2.48
N ASP A 135 -13.70 21.14 1.44
CA ASP A 135 -15.01 20.91 0.80
C ASP A 135 -15.21 19.39 0.54
N PRO A 136 -16.27 18.79 1.11
CA PRO A 136 -16.50 17.36 1.05
C PRO A 136 -16.64 16.82 -0.37
N GLU A 137 -17.15 17.65 -1.30
CA GLU A 137 -17.41 17.28 -2.67
C GLU A 137 -16.12 17.17 -3.48
N VAL A 138 -15.24 18.15 -3.39
CA VAL A 138 -13.92 18.17 -4.04
C VAL A 138 -13.04 17.02 -3.53
N VAL A 139 -13.02 16.79 -2.22
CA VAL A 139 -12.26 15.67 -1.64
C VAL A 139 -12.79 14.32 -2.11
N ALA A 140 -14.12 14.16 -2.17
CA ALA A 140 -14.72 12.90 -2.61
C ALA A 140 -14.39 12.60 -4.07
N LEU A 141 -14.45 13.63 -4.93
CA LEU A 141 -14.16 13.55 -6.35
C LEU A 141 -12.67 13.24 -6.58
N THR A 142 -11.77 14.00 -5.93
CA THR A 142 -10.31 13.80 -6.03
C THR A 142 -9.91 12.39 -5.58
N LEU A 143 -10.40 11.94 -4.42
CA LEU A 143 -10.11 10.60 -3.92
C LEU A 143 -10.66 9.51 -4.84
N GLY A 144 -11.86 9.72 -5.42
CA GLY A 144 -12.45 8.80 -6.39
C GLY A 144 -11.59 8.67 -7.66
N VAL A 145 -11.10 9.79 -8.18
CA VAL A 145 -10.19 9.81 -9.36
C VAL A 145 -8.86 9.13 -9.03
N VAL A 146 -8.25 9.44 -7.89
CA VAL A 146 -6.97 8.84 -7.46
C VAL A 146 -7.09 7.33 -7.34
N VAL A 147 -8.10 6.83 -6.62
CA VAL A 147 -8.30 5.38 -6.43
C VAL A 147 -8.49 4.66 -7.78
N ARG A 148 -9.23 5.27 -8.69
CA ARG A 148 -9.49 4.70 -10.02
C ARG A 148 -8.26 4.76 -10.93
N SER A 149 -7.41 5.78 -10.81
CA SER A 149 -6.22 5.95 -11.65
C SER A 149 -5.08 4.99 -11.27
N VAL A 150 -4.96 4.59 -10.00
CA VAL A 150 -3.88 3.70 -9.54
C VAL A 150 -3.81 2.36 -10.30
N PRO A 151 -4.91 1.57 -10.44
CA PRO A 151 -4.88 0.34 -11.21
C PRO A 151 -4.56 0.58 -12.69
N TRP A 152 -5.02 1.70 -13.25
CA TRP A 152 -4.76 2.07 -14.63
C TRP A 152 -3.27 2.40 -14.87
N VAL A 153 -2.66 3.22 -14.01
CA VAL A 153 -1.23 3.55 -14.06
C VAL A 153 -0.38 2.28 -13.93
N ALA A 154 -0.74 1.42 -13.00
CA ALA A 154 -0.05 0.16 -12.80
C ALA A 154 -0.16 -0.79 -14.00
N GLY A 155 -1.32 -0.82 -14.66
CA GLY A 155 -1.54 -1.56 -15.91
C GLY A 155 -0.69 -0.99 -17.05
N SER A 156 -0.65 0.34 -17.20
CA SER A 156 0.16 1.03 -18.21
C SER A 156 1.65 0.74 -18.02
N PHE A 157 2.15 0.81 -16.77
CA PHE A 157 3.54 0.48 -16.45
C PHE A 157 3.89 -0.97 -16.83
N SER A 158 3.02 -1.92 -16.53
CA SER A 158 3.25 -3.33 -16.88
C SER A 158 3.24 -3.56 -18.38
N GLY A 159 2.34 -2.91 -19.13
CA GLY A 159 2.27 -2.99 -20.59
C GLY A 159 3.51 -2.39 -21.27
N VAL A 160 3.96 -1.22 -20.82
CA VAL A 160 5.19 -0.57 -21.33
C VAL A 160 6.41 -1.45 -21.04
N ARG A 161 6.50 -2.03 -19.83
CA ARG A 161 7.61 -2.92 -19.46
C ARG A 161 7.62 -4.19 -20.30
N GLU A 162 6.46 -4.76 -20.62
CA GLU A 162 6.36 -5.93 -21.50
C GLU A 162 6.79 -5.57 -22.93
N SER A 163 6.40 -4.40 -23.42
CA SER A 163 6.82 -3.88 -24.73
C SER A 163 8.33 -3.61 -24.79
N ALA A 164 8.91 -3.03 -23.73
CA ALA A 164 10.35 -2.81 -23.63
C ALA A 164 11.11 -4.15 -23.62
N ARG A 165 10.59 -5.15 -22.89
CA ARG A 165 11.18 -6.50 -22.85
C ARG A 165 11.15 -7.18 -24.22
N ALA A 166 10.05 -7.03 -24.97
CA ALA A 166 9.94 -7.59 -26.33
C ALA A 166 10.97 -6.97 -27.29
N ARG A 167 11.46 -5.78 -27.00
CA ARG A 167 12.52 -5.06 -27.77
C ARG A 167 13.93 -5.28 -27.20
N GLY A 168 14.11 -6.12 -26.17
CA GLY A 168 15.39 -6.36 -25.50
C GLY A 168 15.89 -5.20 -24.63
N LEU A 169 15.03 -4.21 -24.34
CA LEU A 169 15.34 -2.99 -23.58
C LEU A 169 14.89 -3.07 -22.12
N ASP A 170 14.72 -4.27 -21.56
CA ASP A 170 14.22 -4.50 -20.20
C ASP A 170 15.15 -3.99 -19.08
N ARG A 171 16.43 -3.77 -19.41
CA ARG A 171 17.45 -3.21 -18.50
C ARG A 171 17.61 -1.70 -18.59
N ASP A 172 17.05 -1.07 -19.62
CA ASP A 172 17.09 0.40 -19.75
C ASP A 172 15.88 1.03 -19.04
N PRO A 173 16.08 1.71 -17.89
CA PRO A 173 15.00 2.36 -17.17
C PRO A 173 14.31 3.45 -17.99
N ARG A 174 15.03 4.10 -18.91
CA ARG A 174 14.46 5.15 -19.77
C ARG A 174 13.43 4.58 -20.75
N ALA A 175 13.66 3.38 -21.28
CA ALA A 175 12.73 2.70 -22.18
C ALA A 175 11.40 2.32 -21.51
N VAL A 176 11.35 2.30 -20.18
CA VAL A 176 10.13 2.02 -19.41
C VAL A 176 9.52 3.28 -18.81
N VAL A 177 10.34 4.13 -18.18
CA VAL A 177 9.85 5.31 -17.45
C VAL A 177 9.27 6.35 -18.39
N VAL A 178 9.99 6.71 -19.47
CA VAL A 178 9.55 7.79 -20.39
C VAL A 178 8.19 7.47 -21.02
N PRO A 179 7.96 6.32 -21.67
CA PRO A 179 6.65 6.00 -22.23
C PRO A 179 5.55 5.91 -21.17
N THR A 180 5.88 5.40 -19.96
CA THR A 180 4.90 5.34 -18.86
C THR A 180 4.45 6.74 -18.45
N VAL A 181 5.39 7.68 -18.28
CA VAL A 181 5.07 9.08 -17.93
C VAL A 181 4.20 9.72 -19.01
N VAL A 182 4.56 9.52 -20.28
CA VAL A 182 3.75 10.06 -21.41
C VAL A 182 2.31 9.51 -21.36
N HIS A 183 2.13 8.22 -21.14
CA HIS A 183 0.80 7.62 -21.01
C HIS A 183 0.03 8.17 -19.80
N VAL A 184 0.70 8.34 -18.66
CA VAL A 184 0.07 8.88 -17.43
C VAL A 184 -0.35 10.33 -17.64
N VAL A 185 0.48 11.16 -18.25
CA VAL A 185 0.15 12.57 -18.56
C VAL A 185 -1.01 12.66 -19.55
N ALA A 186 -0.99 11.86 -20.60
CA ALA A 186 -2.10 11.81 -21.57
C ALA A 186 -3.42 11.39 -20.89
N PHE A 187 -3.38 10.40 -20.00
CA PHE A 187 -4.54 9.97 -19.23
C PHE A 187 -5.04 11.06 -18.27
N ALA A 188 -4.13 11.72 -17.54
CA ALA A 188 -4.48 12.80 -16.63
C ALA A 188 -5.16 13.96 -17.37
N ARG A 189 -4.60 14.34 -18.54
CA ARG A 189 -5.15 15.39 -19.40
C ARG A 189 -6.56 15.05 -19.92
N SER A 190 -6.74 13.85 -20.48
CA SER A 190 -8.05 13.42 -20.97
C SER A 190 -9.09 13.28 -19.85
N THR A 191 -8.66 12.88 -18.64
CA THR A 191 -9.52 12.82 -17.47
C THR A 191 -9.92 14.23 -17.01
N GLY A 192 -8.98 15.17 -16.98
CA GLY A 192 -9.26 16.58 -16.67
C GLY A 192 -10.22 17.23 -17.66
N GLU A 193 -10.00 17.03 -18.96
CA GLU A 193 -10.90 17.52 -20.02
C GLU A 193 -12.32 16.92 -19.88
N ALA A 194 -12.43 15.64 -19.55
CA ALA A 194 -13.73 14.99 -19.33
C ALA A 194 -14.45 15.50 -18.08
N LEU A 195 -13.72 15.86 -17.01
CA LEU A 195 -14.28 16.46 -15.80
C LEU A 195 -14.75 17.90 -16.05
N ALA A 196 -13.93 18.69 -16.78
CA ALA A 196 -14.30 20.05 -17.20
C ALA A 196 -15.57 20.05 -18.05
N ALA A 197 -15.65 19.13 -19.04
CA ALA A 197 -16.85 18.99 -19.88
C ALA A 197 -18.12 18.63 -19.09
N ARG A 198 -17.99 18.11 -17.87
CA ARG A 198 -19.10 17.81 -16.95
C ARG A 198 -19.39 18.92 -15.95
N GLY A 199 -18.70 20.07 -16.04
CA GLY A 199 -18.85 21.19 -15.12
C GLY A 199 -18.36 20.94 -13.68
N LEU A 200 -17.55 19.88 -13.49
CA LEU A 200 -17.08 19.50 -12.14
C LEU A 200 -15.81 20.28 -11.73
N THR A 201 -15.25 21.12 -12.61
CA THR A 201 -14.09 21.98 -12.35
C THR A 201 -14.48 23.42 -11.99
N ASP A 202 -15.68 23.86 -12.40
CA ASP A 202 -16.14 25.23 -12.18
C ASP A 202 -16.38 25.53 -10.71
N ALA A 203 -16.74 24.52 -9.92
CA ALA A 203 -16.88 24.63 -8.46
C ALA A 203 -15.54 24.90 -7.75
N ALA A 204 -14.41 24.44 -8.31
CA ALA A 204 -13.08 24.67 -7.76
C ALA A 204 -12.49 26.03 -8.15
N GLU A 205 -12.94 26.61 -9.26
CA GLU A 205 -12.49 27.90 -9.79
C GLU A 205 -13.29 29.08 -9.18
N ALA A 206 -14.53 28.84 -8.79
CA ALA A 206 -15.39 29.81 -8.11
C ALA A 206 -14.92 30.11 -6.66
N ASP A 207 -14.12 29.23 -6.05
CA ASP A 207 -13.56 29.42 -4.69
C ASP A 207 -12.08 29.91 -4.72
N ALA A 208 -11.50 30.12 -5.90
CA ALA A 208 -10.20 30.75 -6.02
C ALA A 208 -10.34 32.25 -5.75
N PRO A 209 -9.54 32.85 -4.82
CA PRO A 209 -9.53 34.31 -4.65
C PRO A 209 -9.22 34.96 -5.98
N GLY A 210 -10.16 35.79 -6.47
CA GLY A 210 -10.02 36.50 -7.72
C GLY A 210 -8.69 37.26 -7.74
N PRO A 211 -8.09 37.46 -8.95
CA PRO A 211 -6.87 38.26 -9.05
C PRO A 211 -7.14 39.59 -8.40
N GLU A 212 -6.37 39.90 -7.34
CA GLU A 212 -6.41 41.25 -6.72
C GLU A 212 -6.30 42.28 -7.84
N GLU A 213 -7.33 43.09 -8.00
CA GLU A 213 -7.30 44.25 -8.90
C GLU A 213 -6.08 45.09 -8.53
N THR A 214 -4.99 44.83 -9.24
CA THR A 214 -3.80 45.70 -9.14
C THR A 214 -4.24 47.10 -9.54
N GLY A 215 -4.30 47.95 -8.55
CA GLY A 215 -4.87 49.28 -8.59
C GLY A 215 -4.62 49.99 -9.92
N SER A 216 -5.68 50.51 -10.50
CA SER A 216 -5.62 51.45 -11.61
C SER A 216 -4.75 52.64 -11.19
N ILE A 217 -3.54 52.68 -11.72
CA ILE A 217 -2.72 53.90 -11.69
C ILE A 217 -3.45 54.89 -12.60
N ASP A 218 -4.12 55.86 -11.96
CA ASP A 218 -4.71 57.03 -12.62
C ASP A 218 -3.57 57.86 -13.24
N PRO A 219 -3.53 58.07 -14.59
CA PRO A 219 -2.46 58.84 -15.24
C PRO A 219 -2.83 60.32 -15.34
N SER A 220 -3.60 60.89 -14.40
CA SER A 220 -3.91 62.35 -14.39
C SER A 220 -3.39 63.04 -13.13
N GLY A 221 -2.11 63.41 -13.13
CA GLY A 221 -1.45 64.27 -12.16
C GLY A 221 -0.24 64.93 -12.73
#